data_65b561265fd627ada913ceeda0ad0f10
#
_entry.id   65b561265fd627ada913ceeda0ad0f10
#
_cell.length_a   1.000
_cell.length_b   1.000
_cell.length_c   1.000
_cell.angle_alpha   90.00
_cell.angle_beta   90.00
_cell.angle_gamma   90.00
#
_symmetry.space_group_name_H-M   'P 1'
#
loop_
_entity.id
_entity.type
_entity.pdbx_description
1 polymer ?
#
loop_
_entity_poly.entity_id
_entity_poly.type
_entity_poly.pdbx_seq_one_letter_code
_entity_poly.pdbx_strand_id
1 'polypeptide(L)'
;DQYYNSRAYESRIGAWASKQSEELTSRDQLINSIKQYKDKYNDENKVPRPSYWSGWNLSPLSIEFWLDGDNRIHERLKYTKDSNGQWIKSLLSP
;
A
#
# COMPACT_ATOMS: atom_id res chain seq x y z
N ASP A 1 -9.08 -0.56 10.03
CA ASP A 1 -10.39 -0.04 9.59
C ASP A 1 -10.35 1.44 9.17
N GLN A 2 -9.62 2.28 9.90
CA GLN A 2 -9.57 3.71 9.60
C GLN A 2 -9.09 3.99 8.18
N TYR A 3 -7.97 3.39 7.76
CA TYR A 3 -7.45 3.56 6.40
C TYR A 3 -8.42 2.99 5.36
N TYR A 4 -8.98 1.80 5.60
CA TYR A 4 -9.96 1.20 4.70
C TYR A 4 -11.15 2.12 4.49
N ASN A 5 -11.69 2.70 5.56
CA ASN A 5 -12.86 3.58 5.51
C ASN A 5 -12.56 4.92 4.83
N SER A 6 -11.29 5.34 4.78
CA SER A 6 -10.88 6.56 4.08
C SER A 6 -10.81 6.41 2.55
N ARG A 7 -10.86 5.17 2.05
CA ARG A 7 -10.78 4.89 0.62
C ARG A 7 -12.12 5.20 -0.07
N ALA A 8 -12.05 5.53 -1.35
CA ALA A 8 -13.25 5.72 -2.17
C ALA A 8 -14.15 4.49 -2.14
N TYR A 9 -15.46 4.71 -2.22
CA TYR A 9 -16.46 3.64 -2.22
C TYR A 9 -16.16 2.55 -3.24
N GLU A 10 -15.86 2.94 -4.48
CA GLU A 10 -15.54 2.00 -5.56
C GLU A 10 -14.33 1.10 -5.21
N SER A 11 -13.33 1.66 -4.54
CA SER A 11 -12.15 0.90 -4.11
C SER A 11 -12.48 -0.09 -2.98
N ARG A 12 -13.38 0.28 -2.08
CA ARG A 12 -13.83 -0.60 -1.00
C ARG A 12 -14.69 -1.75 -1.55
N ILE A 13 -15.55 -1.46 -2.50
CA ILE A 13 -16.31 -2.49 -3.22
C ILE A 13 -15.37 -3.42 -4.00
N GLY A 14 -14.35 -2.85 -4.67
CA GLY A 14 -13.35 -3.63 -5.38
C GLY A 14 -12.61 -4.62 -4.49
N ALA A 15 -12.35 -4.26 -3.24
CA ALA A 15 -11.73 -5.17 -2.27
C ALA A 15 -12.58 -6.41 -1.97
N TRP A 16 -13.90 -6.32 -2.03
CA TRP A 16 -14.80 -7.46 -1.92
C TRP A 16 -14.95 -8.24 -3.22
N ALA A 17 -15.03 -7.52 -4.34
CA ALA A 17 -15.35 -8.12 -5.63
C ALA A 17 -14.16 -8.82 -6.28
N SER A 18 -12.94 -8.37 -6.01
CA SER A 18 -11.73 -8.90 -6.63
C SER A 18 -11.04 -9.91 -5.73
N LYS A 19 -10.81 -11.10 -6.25
CA LYS A 19 -9.90 -12.07 -5.65
C LYS A 19 -8.52 -11.83 -6.24
N GLN A 20 -7.77 -10.96 -5.62
CA GLN A 20 -6.49 -10.45 -6.13
C GLN A 20 -5.57 -11.59 -6.59
N SER A 21 -5.07 -11.48 -7.81
CA SER A 21 -4.13 -12.42 -8.46
C SER A 21 -4.69 -13.80 -8.80
N GLU A 22 -5.96 -14.08 -8.54
CA GLU A 22 -6.61 -15.28 -9.06
C GLU A 22 -6.99 -15.10 -10.53
N GLU A 23 -7.05 -16.21 -11.26
CA GLU A 23 -7.49 -16.17 -12.66
C GLU A 23 -8.96 -15.76 -12.78
N LEU A 24 -9.24 -14.93 -13.78
CA LEU A 24 -10.59 -14.61 -14.20
C LEU A 24 -10.94 -15.43 -15.45
N THR A 25 -12.13 -16.00 -15.49
CA THR A 25 -12.64 -16.65 -16.71
C THR A 25 -12.97 -15.64 -17.79
N SER A 26 -13.42 -14.42 -17.37
CA SER A 26 -13.67 -13.30 -18.26
C SER A 26 -13.73 -11.99 -17.48
N ARG A 27 -13.60 -10.86 -18.17
CA ARG A 27 -13.78 -9.54 -17.57
C ARG A 27 -15.19 -9.36 -16.99
N ASP A 28 -16.19 -9.96 -17.62
CA ASP A 28 -17.58 -9.89 -17.16
C ASP A 28 -17.78 -10.51 -15.80
N GLN A 29 -17.02 -11.54 -15.45
CA GLN A 29 -17.04 -12.13 -14.10
C GLN A 29 -16.74 -11.08 -13.03
N LEU A 30 -15.70 -10.27 -13.23
CA LEU A 30 -15.35 -9.20 -12.30
C LEU A 30 -16.42 -8.12 -12.25
N ILE A 31 -16.93 -7.68 -13.39
CA ILE A 31 -17.96 -6.65 -13.48
C ILE A 31 -19.24 -7.09 -12.79
N ASN A 32 -19.65 -8.34 -12.96
CA ASN A 32 -20.81 -8.91 -12.27
C ASN A 32 -20.60 -8.99 -10.76
N SER A 33 -19.39 -9.35 -10.32
CA SER A 33 -19.04 -9.39 -8.91
C SER A 33 -19.09 -7.98 -8.26
N ILE A 34 -18.57 -6.98 -8.96
CA ILE A 34 -18.64 -5.58 -8.50
C ILE A 34 -20.11 -5.15 -8.35
N LYS A 35 -20.95 -5.47 -9.31
CA LYS A 35 -22.38 -5.15 -9.25
C LYS A 35 -23.07 -5.82 -8.07
N GLN A 36 -22.78 -7.10 -7.82
CA GLN A 36 -23.34 -7.84 -6.68
C GLN A 36 -22.95 -7.20 -5.35
N TYR A 37 -21.68 -6.81 -5.19
CA TYR A 37 -21.24 -6.19 -3.95
C TYR A 37 -21.74 -4.75 -3.79
N LYS A 38 -21.95 -4.01 -4.87
CA LYS A 38 -22.65 -2.71 -4.82
C LYS A 38 -24.09 -2.86 -4.34
N ASP A 39 -24.78 -3.88 -4.79
CA ASP A 39 -26.15 -4.16 -4.35
C ASP A 39 -26.19 -4.58 -2.88
N LYS A 40 -25.21 -5.38 -2.45
CA LYS A 40 -25.09 -5.84 -1.05
C LYS A 40 -24.71 -4.71 -0.09
N TYR A 41 -23.79 -3.86 -0.50
CA TYR A 41 -23.26 -2.74 0.29
C TYR A 41 -23.59 -1.42 -0.38
N ASN A 42 -24.87 -1.13 -0.52
CA ASN A 42 -25.37 0.04 -1.24
C ASN A 42 -25.28 1.36 -0.47
N ASP A 43 -24.99 1.30 0.83
CA ASP A 43 -24.67 2.48 1.64
C ASP A 43 -23.16 2.66 1.67
N GLU A 44 -22.66 3.69 0.98
CA GLU A 44 -21.22 3.97 0.90
C GLU A 44 -20.56 4.26 2.25
N ASN A 45 -21.34 4.58 3.28
CA ASN A 45 -20.81 4.80 4.63
C ASN A 45 -20.75 3.51 5.45
N LYS A 46 -21.26 2.41 4.93
CA LYS A 46 -21.41 1.14 5.65
C LYS A 46 -20.83 -0.06 4.90
N VAL A 47 -19.73 0.13 4.19
CA VAL A 47 -19.01 -0.98 3.53
C VAL A 47 -17.97 -1.52 4.53
N PRO A 48 -18.16 -2.72 5.09
CA PRO A 48 -17.21 -3.27 6.05
C PRO A 48 -15.90 -3.67 5.36
N ARG A 49 -14.82 -3.71 6.14
CA ARG A 49 -13.55 -4.20 5.65
C ARG A 49 -13.60 -5.74 5.55
N PRO A 50 -13.23 -6.33 4.39
CA PRO A 50 -13.08 -7.77 4.31
C PRO A 50 -12.02 -8.28 5.30
N SER A 51 -12.23 -9.45 5.89
CA SER A 51 -11.29 -10.01 6.86
C SER A 51 -9.91 -10.30 6.28
N TYR A 52 -9.82 -10.55 4.98
CA TYR A 52 -8.56 -10.79 4.27
C TYR A 52 -7.85 -9.50 3.83
N TRP A 53 -8.47 -8.33 3.99
CA TRP A 53 -7.87 -7.05 3.61
C TRP A 53 -7.19 -6.43 4.82
N SER A 54 -5.88 -6.28 4.72
CA SER A 54 -5.04 -5.72 5.78
C SER A 54 -3.84 -5.02 5.16
N GLY A 55 -2.99 -4.47 6.02
CA GLY A 55 -1.77 -3.80 5.61
C GLY A 55 -0.72 -3.89 6.71
N TRP A 56 0.43 -3.32 6.41
CA TRP A 56 1.59 -3.31 7.28
C TRP A 56 2.07 -1.89 7.50
N ASN A 57 2.50 -1.59 8.71
CA ASN A 57 3.25 -0.38 8.99
C ASN A 57 4.73 -0.73 9.03
N LEU A 58 5.52 -0.05 8.21
CA LEU A 58 6.97 -0.17 8.24
C LEU A 58 7.54 0.96 9.09
N SER A 59 8.27 0.60 10.15
CA SER A 59 9.03 1.54 10.97
C SER A 59 10.51 1.40 10.62
N PRO A 60 11.10 2.35 9.88
CA PRO A 60 12.46 2.20 9.43
C PRO A 60 13.45 2.41 10.58
N LEU A 61 14.52 1.62 10.60
CA LEU A 61 15.69 1.79 11.46
C LEU A 61 16.80 2.57 10.74
N SER A 62 16.82 2.48 9.42
CA SER A 62 17.72 3.27 8.57
C SER A 62 17.06 3.58 7.24
N ILE A 63 17.46 4.70 6.66
CA ILE A 63 17.00 5.13 5.34
C ILE A 63 18.21 5.63 4.58
N GLU A 64 18.41 5.16 3.35
CA GLU A 64 19.47 5.63 2.48
C GLU A 64 18.86 6.37 1.29
N PHE A 65 19.33 7.57 1.05
CA PHE A 65 19.04 8.34 -0.15
C PHE A 65 20.22 8.21 -1.10
N TRP A 66 19.92 7.89 -2.32
CA TRP A 66 20.92 7.59 -3.34
C TRP A 66 20.70 8.46 -4.57
N LEU A 67 21.74 9.19 -4.97
CA LEU A 67 21.70 10.03 -6.16
C LEU A 67 22.71 9.50 -7.17
N ASP A 68 22.24 9.23 -8.37
CA ASP A 68 23.08 8.74 -9.46
C ASP A 68 24.11 9.80 -9.86
N GLY A 69 25.36 9.40 -9.94
CA GLY A 69 26.48 10.24 -10.37
C GLY A 69 27.20 9.63 -11.55
N ASP A 70 27.93 10.47 -12.28
CA ASP A 70 28.72 10.03 -13.43
C ASP A 70 29.83 9.06 -13.01
N ASN A 71 30.14 8.11 -13.88
CA ASN A 71 31.22 7.13 -13.68
C ASN A 71 31.07 6.29 -12.42
N ARG A 72 29.82 6.03 -11.99
CA ARG A 72 29.50 5.28 -10.77
C ARG A 72 29.94 5.97 -9.48
N ILE A 73 30.29 7.25 -9.53
CA ILE A 73 30.60 8.05 -8.35
C ILE A 73 29.30 8.64 -7.83
N HIS A 74 28.52 7.76 -7.17
CA HIS A 74 27.19 8.10 -6.69
C HIS A 74 27.28 8.82 -5.33
N GLU A 75 26.30 9.68 -5.08
CA GLU A 75 26.14 10.29 -3.75
C GLU A 75 25.21 9.42 -2.92
N ARG A 76 25.65 9.07 -1.72
CA ARG A 76 24.88 8.24 -0.79
C ARG A 76 24.78 8.92 0.55
N LEU A 77 23.56 9.16 0.98
CA LEU A 77 23.25 9.78 2.27
C LEU A 77 22.42 8.81 3.10
N LYS A 78 22.92 8.43 4.26
CA LYS A 78 22.24 7.49 5.14
C LYS A 78 21.82 8.16 6.45
N TYR A 79 20.58 7.92 6.83
CA TYR A 79 20.07 8.23 8.15
C TYR A 79 19.88 6.94 8.93
N THR A 80 20.40 6.89 10.16
CA THR A 80 20.27 5.72 11.05
C THR A 80 19.70 6.19 12.39
N LYS A 81 18.73 5.47 12.95
CA LYS A 81 18.25 5.73 14.30
C LYS A 81 19.26 5.24 15.33
N ASP A 82 19.56 6.08 16.31
CA ASP A 82 20.32 5.67 17.49
C ASP A 82 19.41 5.00 18.55
N SER A 83 19.99 4.62 19.69
CA SER A 83 19.26 3.97 20.79
C SER A 83 18.18 4.86 21.42
N ASN A 84 18.27 6.18 21.23
CA ASN A 84 17.29 7.16 21.72
C ASN A 84 16.22 7.52 20.70
N GLY A 85 16.21 6.87 19.52
CA GLY A 85 15.29 7.16 18.44
C GLY A 85 15.62 8.42 17.64
N GLN A 86 16.82 8.99 17.83
CA GLN A 86 17.29 10.15 17.08
C GLN A 86 17.91 9.72 15.76
N TRP A 87 17.68 10.49 14.70
CA TRP A 87 18.25 10.22 13.39
C TRP A 87 19.65 10.81 13.27
N ILE A 88 20.60 9.98 12.92
CA ILE A 88 22.00 10.36 12.68
C ILE A 88 22.28 10.28 11.18
N LYS A 89 22.78 11.36 10.61
CA LYS A 89 23.11 11.49 9.20
C LYS A 89 24.57 11.13 8.96
N SER A 90 24.83 10.36 7.90
CA SER A 90 26.18 10.06 7.43
C SER A 90 26.23 9.99 5.91
N LEU A 91 27.39 10.34 5.36
CA LEU A 91 27.69 10.13 3.95
C LEU A 91 28.38 8.79 3.79
N LEU A 92 28.03 8.06 2.74
CA LEU A 92 28.64 6.78 2.43
C LEU A 92 29.43 6.89 1.12
N SER A 93 30.53 6.14 1.06
CA SER A 93 31.26 5.97 -0.20
C SER A 93 30.43 5.18 -1.21
N PRO A 94 30.51 5.55 -2.47
CA PRO A 94 29.78 4.85 -3.53
C PRO A 94 30.31 3.44 -3.79
#